data_8fd8b0af5cf54c29a8a0f271ebb67355
#
_entry.id   8fd8b0af5cf54c29a8a0f271ebb67355
#
_cell.length_a   1.000
_cell.length_b   1.000
_cell.length_c   1.000
_cell.angle_alpha   90.00
_cell.angle_beta   90.00
_cell.angle_gamma   90.00
#
_symmetry.space_group_name_H-M   'P 1'
#
loop_
_entity.id
_entity.type
_entity.pdbx_description
1 polymer ?
#
loop_
_entity_poly.entity_id
_entity_poly.type
_entity_poly.pdbx_seq_one_letter_code
_entity_poly.pdbx_strand_id
1 'polypeptide(L)'
;MAAPSAGEVKQLRETTGAGMMDCKRALAETDGDFEAAIELLRVKGQAQAAKRGDRDAAEGVVASYIHANGKIGVLLEINCETDFVARNDDFSEFARDIALHIAAAAPQFVSEEDVPEEAKAAERKIFEEQAADKPEEIRAKIADGKLNKWLEEIVLLKQTHVNGDKFEGQTIEQIRTATAARTGENVIIKRFSRFAVGE
;
A
#
# COMPACT_ATOMS: atom_id res chain seq x y z
N MET A 1 -5.90 26.68 25.74
CA MET A 1 -6.44 25.51 25.00
C MET A 1 -6.79 24.43 25.98
N ALA A 2 -7.97 23.82 25.89
CA ALA A 2 -8.37 22.72 26.76
C ALA A 2 -7.60 21.46 26.34
N ALA A 3 -7.15 20.66 27.29
CA ALA A 3 -6.52 19.38 26.98
C ALA A 3 -7.56 18.42 26.38
N PRO A 4 -7.24 17.63 25.34
CA PRO A 4 -8.15 16.65 24.77
C PRO A 4 -8.67 15.68 25.84
N SER A 5 -9.98 15.41 25.82
CA SER A 5 -10.61 14.49 26.77
C SER A 5 -10.18 13.03 26.47
N ALA A 6 -10.24 12.18 27.50
CA ALA A 6 -9.94 10.77 27.35
C ALA A 6 -10.88 10.07 26.32
N GLY A 7 -12.14 10.56 26.19
CA GLY A 7 -13.12 10.07 25.23
C GLY A 7 -12.72 10.37 23.78
N GLU A 8 -12.33 11.61 23.49
CA GLU A 8 -11.87 12.03 22.18
C GLU A 8 -10.60 11.27 21.75
N VAL A 9 -9.65 11.11 22.67
CA VAL A 9 -8.41 10.34 22.42
C VAL A 9 -8.74 8.88 22.10
N LYS A 10 -9.68 8.27 22.86
CA LYS A 10 -10.13 6.90 22.61
C LYS A 10 -10.78 6.77 21.24
N GLN A 11 -11.70 7.65 20.90
CA GLN A 11 -12.40 7.66 19.63
C GLN A 11 -11.42 7.82 18.46
N LEU A 12 -10.46 8.75 18.55
CA LEU A 12 -9.46 8.94 17.51
C LEU A 12 -8.56 7.71 17.34
N ARG A 13 -8.23 7.04 18.44
CA ARG A 13 -7.47 5.79 18.40
C ARG A 13 -8.27 4.66 17.74
N GLU A 14 -9.54 4.51 18.04
CA GLU A 14 -10.41 3.51 17.43
C GLU A 14 -10.56 3.74 15.91
N THR A 15 -10.62 5.00 15.50
CA THR A 15 -10.72 5.37 14.07
C THR A 15 -9.40 5.16 13.32
N THR A 16 -8.27 5.53 13.92
CA THR A 16 -6.97 5.59 13.20
C THR A 16 -6.04 4.40 13.48
N GLY A 17 -6.28 3.65 14.58
CA GLY A 17 -5.37 2.63 15.08
C GLY A 17 -4.05 3.17 15.64
N ALA A 18 -3.85 4.49 15.67
CA ALA A 18 -2.62 5.12 16.15
C ALA A 18 -2.43 4.97 17.67
N GLY A 19 -1.18 5.14 18.14
CA GLY A 19 -0.88 5.08 19.57
C GLY A 19 -1.63 6.15 20.37
N MET A 20 -2.06 5.82 21.61
CA MET A 20 -2.85 6.73 22.47
C MET A 20 -2.17 8.08 22.68
N MET A 21 -0.85 8.11 22.85
CA MET A 21 -0.10 9.35 23.04
C MET A 21 0.02 10.16 21.76
N ASP A 22 0.06 9.51 20.60
CA ASP A 22 0.05 10.17 19.30
C ASP A 22 -1.30 10.80 19.02
N CYS A 23 -2.40 10.07 19.30
CA CYS A 23 -3.77 10.63 19.22
C CYS A 23 -3.95 11.85 20.13
N LYS A 24 -3.47 11.77 21.38
CA LYS A 24 -3.54 12.89 22.31
C LYS A 24 -2.77 14.11 21.80
N ARG A 25 -1.56 13.90 21.25
CA ARG A 25 -0.76 14.97 20.67
C ARG A 25 -1.41 15.56 19.42
N ALA A 26 -1.92 14.73 18.55
CA ALA A 26 -2.58 15.17 17.33
C ALA A 26 -3.80 16.07 17.65
N LEU A 27 -4.68 15.64 18.55
CA LEU A 27 -5.81 16.46 19.00
C LEU A 27 -5.37 17.78 19.65
N ALA A 28 -4.28 17.77 20.43
CA ALA A 28 -3.78 19.00 21.01
C ALA A 28 -3.18 19.96 19.98
N GLU A 29 -2.51 19.44 18.93
CA GLU A 29 -1.93 20.23 17.84
C GLU A 29 -2.99 20.78 16.88
N THR A 30 -4.15 20.15 16.79
CA THR A 30 -5.27 20.56 15.93
C THR A 30 -6.41 21.24 16.69
N ASP A 31 -6.16 21.66 17.92
CA ASP A 31 -7.16 22.33 18.79
C ASP A 31 -8.48 21.54 18.94
N GLY A 32 -8.41 20.20 18.90
CA GLY A 32 -9.56 19.31 19.01
C GLY A 32 -10.29 19.03 17.69
N ASP A 33 -9.80 19.56 16.57
CA ASP A 33 -10.33 19.22 15.24
C ASP A 33 -10.01 17.77 14.90
N PHE A 34 -11.05 16.93 14.85
CA PHE A 34 -10.92 15.49 14.69
C PHE A 34 -10.42 15.08 13.29
N GLU A 35 -10.92 15.74 12.24
CA GLU A 35 -10.53 15.48 10.86
C GLU A 35 -9.07 15.91 10.61
N ALA A 36 -8.71 17.10 11.09
CA ALA A 36 -7.33 17.55 11.02
C ALA A 36 -6.39 16.65 11.83
N ALA A 37 -6.82 16.09 12.96
CA ALA A 37 -6.04 15.15 13.75
C ALA A 37 -5.83 13.81 13.02
N ILE A 38 -6.83 13.28 12.32
CA ILE A 38 -6.71 12.09 11.47
C ILE A 38 -5.65 12.34 10.39
N GLU A 39 -5.76 13.45 9.66
CA GLU A 39 -4.81 13.77 8.59
C GLU A 39 -3.39 13.96 9.12
N LEU A 40 -3.23 14.65 10.25
CA LEU A 40 -1.95 14.83 10.92
C LEU A 40 -1.31 13.49 11.32
N LEU A 41 -2.11 12.56 11.86
CA LEU A 41 -1.65 11.22 12.22
C LEU A 41 -1.26 10.42 10.96
N ARG A 42 -2.00 10.54 9.87
CA ARG A 42 -1.69 9.92 8.59
C ARG A 42 -0.34 10.38 8.07
N VAL A 43 -0.11 11.69 8.01
CA VAL A 43 1.15 12.28 7.53
C VAL A 43 2.34 11.88 8.43
N LYS A 44 2.17 11.99 9.76
CA LYS A 44 3.21 11.59 10.72
C LYS A 44 3.50 10.09 10.67
N GLY A 45 2.47 9.25 10.51
CA GLY A 45 2.60 7.81 10.37
C GLY A 45 3.40 7.42 9.11
N GLN A 46 3.11 8.06 7.97
CA GLN A 46 3.86 7.88 6.73
C GLN A 46 5.34 8.26 6.89
N ALA A 47 5.62 9.41 7.51
CA ALA A 47 6.99 9.85 7.75
C ALA A 47 7.77 8.90 8.70
N GLN A 48 7.09 8.30 9.68
CA GLN A 48 7.70 7.32 10.57
C GLN A 48 7.92 5.96 9.87
N ALA A 49 6.96 5.50 9.05
CA ALA A 49 7.09 4.29 8.26
C ALA A 49 8.27 4.40 7.27
N ALA A 50 8.41 5.53 6.59
CA ALA A 50 9.55 5.79 5.70
C ALA A 50 10.91 5.69 6.43
N LYS A 51 11.02 6.20 7.67
CA LYS A 51 12.25 6.09 8.47
C LYS A 51 12.58 4.66 8.92
N ARG A 52 11.61 3.75 8.87
CA ARG A 52 11.78 2.34 9.24
C ARG A 52 12.03 1.44 8.03
N GLY A 53 11.91 1.95 6.81
CA GLY A 53 12.03 1.17 5.57
C GLY A 53 13.33 0.38 5.45
N ASP A 54 14.43 0.89 6.05
CA ASP A 54 15.75 0.24 6.05
C ASP A 54 15.94 -0.79 7.18
N ARG A 55 14.94 -0.98 8.06
CA ARG A 55 15.05 -1.97 9.13
C ARG A 55 14.85 -3.37 8.60
N ASP A 56 15.61 -4.31 9.16
CA ASP A 56 15.46 -5.72 8.82
C ASP A 56 14.08 -6.25 9.24
N ALA A 57 13.40 -6.90 8.31
CA ALA A 57 12.09 -7.51 8.48
C ALA A 57 12.19 -8.99 8.11
N ALA A 58 12.69 -9.80 9.05
CA ALA A 58 12.99 -11.22 8.84
C ALA A 58 11.86 -12.15 9.32
N GLU A 59 10.91 -11.64 10.09
CA GLU A 59 9.70 -12.35 10.50
C GLU A 59 8.55 -12.05 9.53
N GLY A 60 7.39 -12.70 9.70
CA GLY A 60 6.23 -12.43 8.83
C GLY A 60 5.29 -13.60 8.67
N VAL A 61 4.49 -13.54 7.61
CA VAL A 61 3.51 -14.59 7.27
C VAL A 61 3.55 -14.93 5.79
N VAL A 62 3.22 -16.19 5.47
CA VAL A 62 2.83 -16.61 4.13
C VAL A 62 1.31 -16.73 4.12
N ALA A 63 0.64 -15.80 3.45
CA ALA A 63 -0.79 -15.84 3.25
C ALA A 63 -1.15 -16.56 1.95
N SER A 64 -2.32 -17.19 1.92
CA SER A 64 -2.88 -17.80 0.72
C SER A 64 -4.30 -17.33 0.48
N TYR A 65 -4.68 -17.22 -0.79
CA TYR A 65 -6.04 -16.97 -1.22
C TYR A 65 -6.40 -17.89 -2.39
N ILE A 66 -7.49 -18.61 -2.24
CA ILE A 66 -8.07 -19.40 -3.34
C ILE A 66 -9.45 -18.82 -3.65
N HIS A 67 -9.66 -18.40 -4.88
CA HIS A 67 -10.94 -17.87 -5.29
C HIS A 67 -12.03 -18.96 -5.27
N ALA A 68 -13.28 -18.55 -4.99
CA ALA A 68 -14.39 -19.46 -4.71
C ALA A 68 -14.61 -20.58 -5.76
N ASN A 69 -14.27 -20.31 -7.03
CA ASN A 69 -14.35 -21.30 -8.13
C ASN A 69 -13.13 -22.24 -8.23
N GLY A 70 -12.13 -22.07 -7.37
CA GLY A 70 -10.89 -22.86 -7.37
C GLY A 70 -9.97 -22.65 -8.57
N LYS A 71 -10.25 -21.65 -9.44
CA LYS A 71 -9.48 -21.43 -10.67
C LYS A 71 -8.35 -20.40 -10.52
N ILE A 72 -8.35 -19.60 -9.43
CA ILE A 72 -7.31 -18.62 -9.14
C ILE A 72 -6.78 -18.88 -7.74
N GLY A 73 -5.48 -18.95 -7.60
CA GLY A 73 -4.79 -19.10 -6.33
C GLY A 73 -3.63 -18.14 -6.21
N VAL A 74 -3.40 -17.64 -4.99
CA VAL A 74 -2.30 -16.74 -4.64
C VAL A 74 -1.60 -17.27 -3.40
N LEU A 75 -0.26 -17.25 -3.43
CA LEU A 75 0.61 -17.30 -2.25
C LEU A 75 1.34 -15.96 -2.14
N LEU A 76 1.40 -15.41 -0.94
CA LEU A 76 1.94 -14.09 -0.67
C LEU A 76 2.79 -14.12 0.59
N GLU A 77 4.04 -13.65 0.51
CA GLU A 77 4.93 -13.44 1.65
C GLU A 77 4.94 -11.96 2.04
N ILE A 78 4.57 -11.67 3.29
CA ILE A 78 4.66 -10.34 3.89
C ILE A 78 5.51 -10.44 5.15
N ASN A 79 6.51 -9.57 5.25
CA ASN A 79 7.47 -9.56 6.33
C ASN A 79 7.23 -8.37 7.27
N CYS A 80 7.61 -8.57 8.55
CA CYS A 80 7.66 -7.60 9.63
C CYS A 80 8.91 -7.81 10.49
N GLU A 81 9.14 -6.94 11.49
CA GLU A 81 10.34 -7.03 12.33
C GLU A 81 10.27 -8.14 13.37
N THR A 82 9.07 -8.43 13.93
CA THR A 82 8.88 -9.39 15.03
C THR A 82 7.76 -10.40 14.77
N ASP A 83 7.87 -11.55 15.44
CA ASP A 83 6.85 -12.60 15.45
C ASP A 83 5.56 -12.16 16.18
N PHE A 84 5.64 -11.18 17.06
CA PHE A 84 4.46 -10.61 17.73
C PHE A 84 3.55 -9.90 16.73
N VAL A 85 4.12 -9.10 15.81
CA VAL A 85 3.35 -8.45 14.73
C VAL A 85 2.86 -9.50 13.74
N ALA A 86 3.69 -10.48 13.36
CA ALA A 86 3.30 -11.56 12.45
C ALA A 86 2.07 -12.34 12.94
N ARG A 87 1.87 -12.49 14.26
CA ARG A 87 0.73 -13.18 14.88
C ARG A 87 -0.48 -12.29 15.14
N ASN A 88 -0.39 -10.99 14.87
CA ASN A 88 -1.49 -10.04 15.08
C ASN A 88 -2.61 -10.28 14.04
N ASP A 89 -3.86 -10.25 14.50
CA ASP A 89 -5.02 -10.43 13.63
C ASP A 89 -5.10 -9.35 12.53
N ASP A 90 -4.79 -8.09 12.86
CA ASP A 90 -4.76 -6.98 11.90
C ASP A 90 -3.72 -7.20 10.78
N PHE A 91 -2.54 -7.76 11.14
CA PHE A 91 -1.50 -8.09 10.16
C PHE A 91 -1.92 -9.26 9.28
N SER A 92 -2.56 -10.27 9.87
CA SER A 92 -3.11 -11.41 9.13
C SER A 92 -4.26 -11.01 8.20
N GLU A 93 -5.10 -10.05 8.63
CA GLU A 93 -6.17 -9.49 7.80
C GLU A 93 -5.59 -8.70 6.63
N PHE A 94 -4.62 -7.82 6.89
CA PHE A 94 -3.88 -7.11 5.83
C PHE A 94 -3.31 -8.09 4.78
N ALA A 95 -2.65 -9.15 5.22
CA ALA A 95 -2.09 -10.15 4.31
C ALA A 95 -3.16 -10.83 3.44
N ARG A 96 -4.33 -11.13 3.99
CA ARG A 96 -5.47 -11.69 3.25
C ARG A 96 -6.06 -10.71 2.24
N ASP A 97 -6.21 -9.45 2.62
CA ASP A 97 -6.71 -8.40 1.73
C ASP A 97 -5.78 -8.21 0.51
N ILE A 98 -4.47 -8.18 0.75
CA ILE A 98 -3.49 -8.08 -0.35
C ILE A 98 -3.53 -9.33 -1.23
N ALA A 99 -3.63 -10.53 -0.67
CA ALA A 99 -3.74 -11.76 -1.47
C ALA A 99 -5.01 -11.79 -2.33
N LEU A 100 -6.14 -11.31 -1.80
CA LEU A 100 -7.40 -11.15 -2.54
C LEU A 100 -7.22 -10.14 -3.69
N HIS A 101 -6.59 -8.99 -3.40
CA HIS A 101 -6.31 -7.98 -4.42
C HIS A 101 -5.44 -8.55 -5.55
N ILE A 102 -4.34 -9.26 -5.24
CA ILE A 102 -3.47 -9.89 -6.23
C ILE A 102 -4.25 -10.89 -7.11
N ALA A 103 -5.16 -11.66 -6.51
CA ALA A 103 -5.99 -12.60 -7.26
C ALA A 103 -6.86 -11.89 -8.32
N ALA A 104 -7.42 -10.73 -7.97
CA ALA A 104 -8.33 -9.96 -8.81
C ALA A 104 -7.62 -9.06 -9.83
N ALA A 105 -6.60 -8.32 -9.39
CA ALA A 105 -5.90 -7.30 -10.19
C ALA A 105 -4.73 -7.85 -11.00
N ALA A 106 -4.25 -9.07 -10.71
CA ALA A 106 -3.18 -9.76 -11.43
C ALA A 106 -1.91 -8.92 -11.68
N PRO A 107 -1.32 -8.26 -10.66
CA PRO A 107 -0.06 -7.56 -10.83
C PRO A 107 1.05 -8.53 -11.26
N GLN A 108 2.07 -8.00 -11.93
CA GLN A 108 3.23 -8.79 -12.37
C GLN A 108 4.44 -8.61 -11.45
N PHE A 109 4.55 -7.44 -10.82
CA PHE A 109 5.69 -7.05 -9.97
C PHE A 109 5.18 -6.51 -8.64
N VAL A 110 6.01 -6.60 -7.60
CA VAL A 110 5.68 -5.98 -6.30
C VAL A 110 5.89 -4.47 -6.37
N SER A 111 7.07 -4.04 -6.78
CA SER A 111 7.48 -2.64 -6.82
C SER A 111 7.92 -2.21 -8.23
N GLU A 112 8.09 -0.90 -8.45
CA GLU A 112 8.57 -0.38 -9.74
C GLU A 112 10.03 -0.75 -9.99
N GLU A 113 10.82 -0.92 -8.93
CA GLU A 113 12.22 -1.35 -8.98
C GLU A 113 12.36 -2.78 -9.50
N ASP A 114 11.32 -3.62 -9.34
CA ASP A 114 11.30 -5.00 -9.85
C ASP A 114 11.03 -5.08 -11.35
N VAL A 115 10.54 -3.99 -11.96
CA VAL A 115 10.25 -3.93 -13.41
C VAL A 115 11.56 -3.75 -14.17
N PRO A 116 11.92 -4.67 -15.09
CA PRO A 116 13.13 -4.53 -15.89
C PRO A 116 13.18 -3.20 -16.67
N GLU A 117 14.32 -2.52 -16.65
CA GLU A 117 14.49 -1.24 -17.36
C GLU A 117 14.25 -1.39 -18.86
N GLU A 118 14.63 -2.54 -19.44
CA GLU A 118 14.39 -2.85 -20.86
C GLU A 118 12.88 -2.90 -21.17
N ALA A 119 12.06 -3.43 -20.25
CA ALA A 119 10.60 -3.46 -20.42
C ALA A 119 10.02 -2.05 -20.37
N LYS A 120 10.45 -1.23 -19.40
CA LYS A 120 10.04 0.19 -19.32
C LYS A 120 10.44 0.97 -20.56
N ALA A 121 11.65 0.77 -21.06
CA ALA A 121 12.14 1.43 -22.27
C ALA A 121 11.38 0.98 -23.53
N ALA A 122 11.04 -0.31 -23.64
CA ALA A 122 10.27 -0.85 -24.75
C ALA A 122 8.85 -0.27 -24.80
N GLU A 123 8.15 -0.25 -23.66
CA GLU A 123 6.80 0.33 -23.55
C GLU A 123 6.82 1.83 -23.81
N ARG A 124 7.79 2.56 -23.26
CA ARG A 124 7.95 3.98 -23.52
C ARG A 124 8.10 4.30 -25.01
N LYS A 125 8.91 3.50 -25.72
CA LYS A 125 9.07 3.65 -27.18
C LYS A 125 7.75 3.43 -27.94
N ILE A 126 6.98 2.40 -27.55
CA ILE A 126 5.65 2.16 -28.15
C ILE A 126 4.74 3.38 -27.93
N PHE A 127 4.74 3.96 -26.72
CA PHE A 127 3.91 5.12 -26.41
C PHE A 127 4.37 6.39 -27.15
N GLU A 128 5.68 6.57 -27.37
CA GLU A 128 6.21 7.65 -28.22
C GLU A 128 5.79 7.48 -29.68
N GLU A 129 5.84 6.26 -30.22
CA GLU A 129 5.37 5.95 -31.58
C GLU A 129 3.86 6.19 -31.74
N GLN A 130 3.05 5.85 -30.74
CA GLN A 130 1.60 6.13 -30.74
C GLN A 130 1.28 7.64 -30.73
N ALA A 131 2.20 8.48 -30.29
CA ALA A 131 2.07 9.94 -30.27
C ALA A 131 2.88 10.63 -31.37
N ALA A 132 3.27 9.93 -32.43
CA ALA A 132 4.18 10.42 -33.50
C ALA A 132 3.68 11.67 -34.23
N ASP A 133 2.35 11.91 -34.22
CA ASP A 133 1.70 13.08 -34.80
C ASP A 133 1.85 14.36 -33.96
N LYS A 134 2.37 14.27 -32.74
CA LYS A 134 2.56 15.39 -31.82
C LYS A 134 3.99 15.94 -31.86
N PRO A 135 4.19 17.22 -31.49
CA PRO A 135 5.53 17.79 -31.29
C PRO A 135 6.33 16.98 -30.27
N GLU A 136 7.66 16.93 -30.42
CA GLU A 136 8.56 16.07 -29.64
C GLU A 136 8.39 16.24 -28.11
N GLU A 137 8.32 17.49 -27.62
CA GLU A 137 8.12 17.77 -26.19
C GLU A 137 6.77 17.26 -25.66
N ILE A 138 5.71 17.31 -26.47
CA ILE A 138 4.38 16.82 -26.12
C ILE A 138 4.37 15.29 -26.16
N ARG A 139 5.05 14.70 -27.15
CA ARG A 139 5.19 13.25 -27.31
C ARG A 139 5.82 12.62 -26.07
N ALA A 140 6.95 13.19 -25.59
CA ALA A 140 7.62 12.71 -24.39
C ALA A 140 6.70 12.73 -23.16
N LYS A 141 5.97 13.83 -22.94
CA LYS A 141 5.01 13.93 -21.82
C LYS A 141 3.86 12.92 -21.91
N ILE A 142 3.36 12.68 -23.14
CA ILE A 142 2.31 11.67 -23.37
C ILE A 142 2.86 10.28 -23.07
N ALA A 143 4.06 9.97 -23.53
CA ALA A 143 4.71 8.68 -23.28
C ALA A 143 4.95 8.43 -21.79
N ASP A 144 5.47 9.43 -21.07
CA ASP A 144 5.68 9.35 -19.61
C ASP A 144 4.35 9.17 -18.87
N GLY A 145 3.28 9.86 -19.25
CA GLY A 145 1.96 9.70 -18.66
C GLY A 145 1.35 8.30 -18.92
N LYS A 146 1.55 7.75 -20.13
CA LYS A 146 1.11 6.38 -20.45
C LYS A 146 1.95 5.32 -19.75
N LEU A 147 3.26 5.54 -19.65
CA LEU A 147 4.16 4.65 -18.90
C LEU A 147 3.75 4.56 -17.42
N ASN A 148 3.44 5.69 -16.80
CA ASN A 148 2.95 5.69 -15.41
C ASN A 148 1.66 4.88 -15.26
N LYS A 149 0.70 5.02 -16.19
CA LYS A 149 -0.54 4.22 -16.17
C LYS A 149 -0.26 2.73 -16.36
N TRP A 150 0.64 2.37 -17.27
CA TRP A 150 1.04 0.99 -17.44
C TRP A 150 1.70 0.41 -16.18
N LEU A 151 2.55 1.20 -15.50
CA LEU A 151 3.11 0.79 -14.21
C LEU A 151 2.04 0.64 -13.12
N GLU A 152 1.00 1.48 -13.10
CA GLU A 152 -0.15 1.33 -12.18
C GLU A 152 -0.93 0.02 -12.46
N GLU A 153 -0.91 -0.50 -13.68
CA GLU A 153 -1.58 -1.76 -14.02
C GLU A 153 -0.77 -3.00 -13.60
N ILE A 154 0.58 -2.95 -13.69
CA ILE A 154 1.41 -4.14 -13.48
C ILE A 154 2.15 -4.18 -12.13
N VAL A 155 2.26 -3.05 -11.41
CA VAL A 155 3.00 -2.93 -10.15
C VAL A 155 2.04 -2.91 -8.98
N LEU A 156 2.09 -3.94 -8.13
CA LEU A 156 1.21 -4.13 -6.98
C LEU A 156 1.13 -2.89 -6.08
N LEU A 157 2.26 -2.31 -5.67
CA LEU A 157 2.30 -1.17 -4.76
C LEU A 157 1.63 0.09 -5.32
N LYS A 158 1.56 0.22 -6.66
CA LYS A 158 0.91 1.35 -7.34
C LYS A 158 -0.59 1.14 -7.57
N GLN A 159 -1.06 -0.10 -7.50
CA GLN A 159 -2.47 -0.41 -7.75
C GLN A 159 -3.36 0.10 -6.62
N THR A 160 -4.53 0.65 -7.00
CA THR A 160 -5.61 0.93 -6.06
C THR A 160 -6.27 -0.37 -5.63
N HIS A 161 -6.53 -0.55 -4.34
CA HIS A 161 -7.13 -1.78 -3.83
C HIS A 161 -8.51 -2.03 -4.42
N VAL A 162 -8.78 -3.28 -4.86
CA VAL A 162 -10.06 -3.66 -5.53
C VAL A 162 -11.29 -3.50 -4.64
N ASN A 163 -11.14 -3.55 -3.32
CA ASN A 163 -12.23 -3.29 -2.39
C ASN A 163 -12.25 -1.79 -2.03
N GLY A 164 -12.90 -1.00 -2.88
CA GLY A 164 -13.02 0.46 -2.70
C GLY A 164 -13.80 0.86 -1.45
N ASP A 165 -14.79 0.05 -1.03
CA ASP A 165 -15.60 0.33 0.17
C ASP A 165 -14.77 0.24 1.45
N LYS A 166 -13.82 -0.70 1.51
CA LYS A 166 -12.94 -0.89 2.68
C LYS A 166 -11.77 0.10 2.71
N PHE A 167 -11.21 0.43 1.55
CA PHE A 167 -9.94 1.16 1.45
C PHE A 167 -10.06 2.54 0.77
N GLU A 168 -11.28 3.00 0.46
CA GLU A 168 -11.55 4.37 0.00
C GLU A 168 -10.66 4.86 -1.13
N GLY A 169 -10.30 3.98 -2.08
CA GLY A 169 -9.43 4.30 -3.21
C GLY A 169 -7.95 4.39 -2.89
N GLN A 170 -7.51 3.90 -1.73
CA GLN A 170 -6.10 3.85 -1.36
C GLN A 170 -5.33 2.86 -2.23
N THR A 171 -4.07 3.21 -2.51
CA THR A 171 -3.14 2.29 -3.16
C THR A 171 -2.62 1.25 -2.16
N ILE A 172 -2.11 0.12 -2.68
CA ILE A 172 -1.50 -0.93 -1.84
C ILE A 172 -0.33 -0.35 -1.02
N GLU A 173 0.48 0.56 -1.59
CA GLU A 173 1.55 1.23 -0.85
C GLU A 173 1.02 2.09 0.31
N GLN A 174 -0.09 2.79 0.12
CA GLN A 174 -0.71 3.57 1.20
C GLN A 174 -1.23 2.67 2.32
N ILE A 175 -1.86 1.54 1.97
CA ILE A 175 -2.37 0.56 2.93
C ILE A 175 -1.21 -0.11 3.70
N ARG A 176 -0.12 -0.50 3.00
CA ARG A 176 1.11 -1.03 3.59
C ARG A 176 1.71 -0.03 4.60
N THR A 177 1.85 1.22 4.18
CA THR A 177 2.39 2.30 5.03
C THR A 177 1.52 2.56 6.26
N ALA A 178 0.20 2.54 6.11
CA ALA A 178 -0.74 2.66 7.23
C ALA A 178 -0.61 1.47 8.21
N THR A 179 -0.42 0.25 7.68
CA THR A 179 -0.18 -0.93 8.51
C THR A 179 1.15 -0.83 9.25
N ALA A 180 2.24 -0.38 8.60
CA ALA A 180 3.53 -0.14 9.24
C ALA A 180 3.46 0.95 10.32
N ALA A 181 2.67 2.00 10.11
CA ALA A 181 2.43 3.04 11.11
C ALA A 181 1.68 2.50 12.32
N ARG A 182 0.67 1.68 12.12
CA ARG A 182 -0.19 1.08 13.17
C ARG A 182 0.56 0.04 14.00
N THR A 183 1.33 -0.83 13.36
CA THR A 183 2.14 -1.86 14.03
C THR A 183 3.39 -1.28 14.69
N GLY A 184 3.89 -0.16 14.20
CA GLY A 184 5.14 0.45 14.64
C GLY A 184 6.39 -0.23 14.09
N GLU A 185 6.25 -1.14 13.13
CA GLU A 185 7.31 -1.92 12.51
C GLU A 185 7.43 -1.65 11.01
N ASN A 186 8.57 -2.02 10.44
CA ASN A 186 8.71 -2.11 8.98
C ASN A 186 7.84 -3.26 8.46
N VAL A 187 7.05 -3.00 7.42
CA VAL A 187 6.18 -3.99 6.77
C VAL A 187 6.55 -4.03 5.29
N ILE A 188 6.93 -5.21 4.80
CA ILE A 188 7.38 -5.42 3.44
C ILE A 188 6.52 -6.48 2.75
N ILE A 189 5.91 -6.15 1.63
CA ILE A 189 5.36 -7.14 0.71
C ILE A 189 6.54 -7.71 -0.06
N LYS A 190 6.98 -8.92 0.29
CA LYS A 190 8.25 -9.48 -0.18
C LYS A 190 8.15 -10.06 -1.58
N ARG A 191 7.15 -10.91 -1.80
CA ARG A 191 6.89 -11.59 -3.07
C ARG A 191 5.54 -12.25 -3.07
N PHE A 192 5.06 -12.59 -4.25
CA PHE A 192 3.86 -13.40 -4.43
C PHE A 192 4.00 -14.34 -5.64
N SER A 193 3.13 -15.33 -5.67
CA SER A 193 2.88 -16.16 -6.86
C SER A 193 1.37 -16.25 -7.07
N ARG A 194 0.93 -15.98 -8.29
CA ARG A 194 -0.45 -16.11 -8.73
C ARG A 194 -0.55 -17.20 -9.78
N PHE A 195 -1.52 -18.06 -9.64
CA PHE A 195 -1.86 -19.09 -10.60
C PHE A 195 -3.32 -18.92 -11.03
N ALA A 196 -3.56 -18.98 -12.31
CA ALA A 196 -4.92 -19.02 -12.84
C ALA A 196 -5.03 -20.09 -13.92
N VAL A 197 -6.14 -20.83 -13.90
CA VAL A 197 -6.38 -21.89 -14.88
C VAL A 197 -6.64 -21.27 -16.23
N GLY A 198 -5.79 -21.60 -17.21
CA GLY A 198 -5.89 -21.11 -18.59
C GLY A 198 -4.99 -19.91 -18.93
N GLU A 199 -4.17 -19.45 -17.98
CA GLU A 199 -3.07 -18.50 -18.21
C GLU A 199 -1.74 -19.21 -18.46
#